data_26e64d053582056556f6e68847f5f20f
#
_entry.id   26e64d053582056556f6e68847f5f20f
#
_cell.length_a   1.000
_cell.length_b   1.000
_cell.length_c   1.000
_cell.angle_alpha   90.00
_cell.angle_beta   90.00
_cell.angle_gamma   90.00
#
_symmetry.space_group_name_H-M   'P 1'
#
loop_
_entity.id
_entity.type
_entity.pdbx_description
1 polymer ?
#
loop_
_entity_poly.entity_id
_entity_poly.type
_entity_poly.pdbx_seq_one_letter_code
_entity_poly.pdbx_strand_id
1 'polypeptide(L)'
;MNKNIVVPKNILADFCKRHHIRTLAFFGSVLRDDFKPTSDVDVLIEFEPGHVIGLIRLAGMELELSKILGRKVDLRTPADLSRYFREEVVRSAELQYAQG
;
A
#
# COMPACT_ATOMS: atom_id res chain seq x y z
N MET A 1 10.77 8.94 4.73
CA MET A 1 11.20 8.15 3.56
C MET A 1 11.60 6.75 3.99
N ASN A 2 11.14 5.73 3.30
CA ASN A 2 11.48 4.36 3.65
C ASN A 2 12.88 4.01 3.16
N LYS A 3 13.72 3.45 4.03
CA LYS A 3 15.11 3.12 3.70
C LYS A 3 15.25 1.86 2.83
N ASN A 4 14.22 1.03 2.76
CA ASN A 4 14.28 -0.23 2.04
C ASN A 4 13.81 -0.12 0.59
N ILE A 5 13.05 0.92 0.25
CA ILE A 5 12.44 1.10 -1.06
C ILE A 5 12.53 2.56 -1.48
N VAL A 6 12.91 2.79 -2.74
CA VAL A 6 12.82 4.12 -3.34
C VAL A 6 11.40 4.28 -3.89
N VAL A 7 10.69 5.29 -3.39
CA VAL A 7 9.30 5.54 -3.79
C VAL A 7 9.26 6.71 -4.77
N PRO A 8 8.84 6.48 -6.03
CA PRO A 8 8.69 7.58 -6.99
C PRO A 8 7.40 8.35 -6.67
N LYS A 9 7.51 9.38 -5.83
CA LYS A 9 6.36 10.06 -5.23
C LYS A 9 5.36 10.60 -6.23
N ASN A 10 5.83 11.18 -7.34
CA ASN A 10 4.92 11.73 -8.35
C ASN A 10 4.12 10.63 -9.05
N ILE A 11 4.77 9.51 -9.35
CA ILE A 11 4.12 8.37 -9.99
C ILE A 11 3.14 7.72 -9.02
N LEU A 12 3.53 7.60 -7.75
CA LEU A 12 2.67 7.04 -6.72
C LEU A 12 1.42 7.89 -6.50
N ALA A 13 1.58 9.22 -6.46
CA ALA A 13 0.45 10.13 -6.31
C ALA A 13 -0.51 10.03 -7.48
N ASP A 14 0.01 9.94 -8.72
CA ASP A 14 -0.81 9.76 -9.90
C ASP A 14 -1.59 8.43 -9.85
N PHE A 15 -0.92 7.35 -9.45
CA PHE A 15 -1.57 6.06 -9.25
C PHE A 15 -2.74 6.16 -8.26
N CYS A 16 -2.49 6.79 -7.12
CA CYS A 16 -3.53 6.96 -6.10
C CYS A 16 -4.71 7.78 -6.61
N LYS A 17 -4.45 8.87 -7.33
CA LYS A 17 -5.52 9.71 -7.88
C LYS A 17 -6.37 8.96 -8.91
N ARG A 18 -5.72 8.20 -9.78
CA ARG A 18 -6.43 7.43 -10.82
C ARG A 18 -7.33 6.35 -10.22
N HIS A 19 -6.96 5.80 -9.10
CA HIS A 19 -7.69 4.71 -8.46
C HIS A 19 -8.54 5.15 -7.27
N HIS A 20 -8.72 6.45 -7.06
CA HIS A 20 -9.53 6.99 -5.96
C HIS A 20 -9.07 6.52 -4.58
N ILE A 21 -7.76 6.41 -4.41
CA ILE A 21 -7.15 6.05 -3.14
C ILE A 21 -7.01 7.30 -2.29
N ARG A 22 -7.51 7.25 -1.06
CA ARG A 22 -7.38 8.35 -0.10
C ARG A 22 -6.05 8.31 0.63
N THR A 23 -5.63 7.14 1.08
CA THR A 23 -4.35 6.95 1.76
C THR A 23 -3.67 5.67 1.27
N LEU A 24 -2.34 5.71 1.23
CA LEU A 24 -1.52 4.55 0.92
C LEU A 24 -0.35 4.53 1.90
N ALA A 25 -0.13 3.41 2.56
CA ALA A 25 0.92 3.27 3.57
C ALA A 25 1.61 1.92 3.43
N PHE A 26 2.87 1.87 3.86
CA PHE A 26 3.62 0.61 3.96
C PHE A 26 3.45 0.03 5.36
N PHE A 27 3.37 -1.29 5.45
CA PHE A 27 3.36 -1.97 6.75
C PHE A 27 4.10 -3.30 6.64
N GLY A 28 4.27 -3.97 7.77
CA GLY A 28 4.89 -5.29 7.80
C GLY A 28 6.40 -5.27 7.58
N SER A 29 6.91 -6.24 6.83
CA SER A 29 8.35 -6.49 6.71
C SER A 29 9.14 -5.34 6.10
N VAL A 30 8.54 -4.53 5.24
CA VAL A 30 9.25 -3.41 4.61
C VAL A 30 9.67 -2.34 5.63
N LEU A 31 9.06 -2.34 6.81
CA LEU A 31 9.41 -1.42 7.90
C LEU A 31 10.53 -1.94 8.79
N ARG A 32 10.97 -3.17 8.55
CA ARG A 32 11.99 -3.82 9.39
C ARG A 32 13.37 -3.74 8.80
N ASP A 33 14.38 -3.89 9.66
CA ASP A 33 15.77 -3.89 9.22
C ASP A 33 16.16 -5.16 8.47
N ASP A 34 15.42 -6.25 8.64
CA ASP A 34 15.68 -7.54 8.00
C ASP A 34 14.93 -7.72 6.67
N PHE A 35 14.39 -6.64 6.12
CA PHE A 35 13.72 -6.68 4.82
C PHE A 35 14.70 -7.10 3.73
N LYS A 36 14.34 -8.13 2.97
CA LYS A 36 15.20 -8.73 1.94
C LYS A 36 14.72 -8.42 0.53
N PRO A 37 15.60 -8.53 -0.48
CA PRO A 37 15.18 -8.37 -1.88
C PRO A 37 14.06 -9.31 -2.31
N THR A 38 13.91 -10.46 -1.63
CA THR A 38 12.85 -11.44 -1.92
C THR A 38 11.58 -11.20 -1.11
N SER A 39 11.59 -10.25 -0.19
CA SER A 39 10.41 -9.95 0.64
C SER A 39 9.37 -9.19 -0.16
N ASP A 40 8.09 -9.50 0.09
CA ASP A 40 6.98 -8.75 -0.50
C ASP A 40 6.82 -7.42 0.23
N VAL A 41 6.29 -6.43 -0.48
CA VAL A 41 5.98 -5.12 0.11
C VAL A 41 4.50 -5.13 0.50
N ASP A 42 4.24 -5.07 1.80
CA ASP A 42 2.87 -5.00 2.30
C ASP A 42 2.39 -3.55 2.23
N VAL A 43 1.30 -3.33 1.50
CA VAL A 43 0.74 -1.99 1.28
C VAL A 43 -0.70 -1.96 1.75
N LEU A 44 -1.01 -0.97 2.58
CA LEU A 44 -2.35 -0.73 3.09
C LEU A 44 -2.94 0.49 2.38
N ILE A 45 -4.10 0.31 1.77
CA ILE A 45 -4.79 1.41 1.09
C ILE A 45 -6.19 1.60 1.64
N GLU A 46 -6.63 2.86 1.64
CA GLU A 46 -8.02 3.22 1.92
C GLU A 46 -8.53 4.01 0.73
N PHE A 47 -9.73 3.67 0.26
CA PHE A 47 -10.35 4.35 -0.86
C PHE A 47 -11.15 5.57 -0.39
N GLU A 48 -11.38 6.49 -1.33
CA GLU A 48 -12.30 7.61 -1.08
C GLU A 48 -13.69 7.06 -0.75
N PRO A 49 -14.46 7.74 0.10
CA PRO A 49 -15.81 7.29 0.44
C PRO A 49 -16.68 7.07 -0.81
N GLY A 50 -17.44 5.98 -0.81
CA GLY A 50 -18.32 5.66 -1.92
C GLY A 50 -17.68 4.89 -3.07
N HIS A 51 -16.38 4.66 -3.03
CA HIS A 51 -15.69 3.87 -4.05
C HIS A 51 -15.54 2.43 -3.58
N VAL A 52 -16.25 1.52 -4.25
CA VAL A 52 -16.18 0.08 -3.98
C VAL A 52 -15.49 -0.58 -5.16
N ILE A 53 -14.43 -1.34 -4.87
CA ILE A 53 -13.62 -1.97 -5.91
C ILE A 53 -13.66 -3.48 -5.76
N GLY A 54 -13.96 -4.17 -6.88
CA GLY A 54 -13.98 -5.64 -6.88
C GLY A 54 -12.57 -6.24 -6.88
N LEU A 55 -12.51 -7.54 -6.59
CA LEU A 55 -11.24 -8.27 -6.43
C LEU A 55 -10.38 -8.26 -7.70
N ILE A 56 -11.00 -8.32 -8.87
CA ILE A 56 -10.26 -8.34 -10.15
C ILE A 56 -9.53 -7.01 -10.35
N ARG A 57 -10.22 -5.89 -10.07
CA ARG A 57 -9.62 -4.57 -10.19
C ARG A 57 -8.52 -4.38 -9.15
N LEU A 58 -8.75 -4.86 -7.93
CA LEU A 58 -7.75 -4.80 -6.87
C LEU A 58 -6.47 -5.55 -7.27
N ALA A 59 -6.61 -6.73 -7.86
CA ALA A 59 -5.47 -7.51 -8.35
C ALA A 59 -4.71 -6.76 -9.45
N GLY A 60 -5.43 -6.08 -10.35
CA GLY A 60 -4.79 -5.25 -11.39
C GLY A 60 -4.02 -4.09 -10.81
N MET A 61 -4.55 -3.45 -9.77
CA MET A 61 -3.87 -2.37 -9.06
C MET A 61 -2.60 -2.88 -8.37
N GLU A 62 -2.67 -4.07 -7.80
CA GLU A 62 -1.51 -4.70 -7.16
C GLU A 62 -0.38 -4.94 -8.15
N LEU A 63 -0.70 -5.42 -9.35
CA LEU A 63 0.28 -5.61 -10.41
C LEU A 63 0.87 -4.29 -10.87
N GLU A 64 0.06 -3.27 -11.03
CA GLU A 64 0.53 -1.95 -11.45
C GLU A 64 1.48 -1.37 -10.39
N LEU A 65 1.08 -1.43 -9.13
CA LEU A 65 1.91 -0.90 -8.04
C LEU A 65 3.21 -1.67 -7.91
N SER A 66 3.19 -2.98 -8.15
CA SER A 66 4.40 -3.81 -8.15
C SER A 66 5.40 -3.33 -9.21
N LYS A 67 4.91 -2.93 -10.38
CA LYS A 67 5.76 -2.36 -11.43
C LYS A 67 6.33 -1.01 -11.04
N ILE A 68 5.51 -0.17 -10.40
CA ILE A 68 5.94 1.15 -9.95
C ILE A 68 7.07 1.04 -8.92
N LEU A 69 6.93 0.14 -7.97
CA LEU A 69 7.91 -0.04 -6.89
C LEU A 69 9.06 -0.98 -7.26
N GLY A 70 8.95 -1.71 -8.37
CA GLY A 70 9.96 -2.68 -8.78
C GLY A 70 10.04 -3.88 -7.84
N ARG A 71 9.01 -4.17 -7.07
CA ARG A 71 8.96 -5.23 -6.08
C ARG A 71 7.55 -5.82 -6.05
N LYS A 72 7.44 -7.09 -5.68
CA LYS A 72 6.14 -7.70 -5.49
C LYS A 72 5.40 -7.02 -4.34
N VAL A 73 4.17 -6.60 -4.61
CA VAL A 73 3.32 -5.89 -3.65
C VAL A 73 2.19 -6.80 -3.21
N ASP A 74 1.90 -6.79 -1.91
CA ASP A 74 0.72 -7.42 -1.33
C ASP A 74 -0.20 -6.30 -0.88
N LEU A 75 -1.30 -6.09 -1.63
CA LEU A 75 -2.18 -4.93 -1.44
C LEU A 75 -3.36 -5.31 -0.55
N ARG A 76 -3.56 -4.56 0.53
CA ARG A 76 -4.60 -4.82 1.52
C ARG A 76 -5.39 -3.55 1.82
N THR A 77 -6.65 -3.74 2.21
CA THR A 77 -7.46 -2.68 2.81
C THR A 77 -7.62 -2.99 4.30
N PRO A 78 -8.00 -2.00 5.14
CA PRO A 78 -8.23 -2.28 6.57
C PRO A 78 -9.24 -3.40 6.81
N ALA A 79 -10.25 -3.52 5.95
CA ALA A 79 -11.27 -4.58 6.09
C ALA A 79 -10.70 -5.99 5.86
N ASP A 80 -9.58 -6.09 5.12
CA ASP A 80 -8.93 -7.39 4.86
C ASP A 80 -8.08 -7.87 6.02
N LEU A 81 -7.80 -7.00 6.98
CA LEU A 81 -6.97 -7.33 8.13
C LEU A 81 -7.81 -7.92 9.25
N SER A 82 -7.23 -8.85 10.01
CA SER A 82 -7.88 -9.37 11.20
C SER A 82 -8.16 -8.23 12.17
N ARG A 83 -9.37 -8.21 12.75
CA ARG A 83 -9.73 -7.16 13.68
C ARG A 83 -8.83 -7.12 14.93
N TYR A 84 -8.18 -8.24 15.23
CA TYR A 84 -7.31 -8.32 16.41
C TYR A 84 -6.03 -7.51 16.26
N PHE A 85 -5.51 -7.35 15.04
CA PHE A 85 -4.28 -6.58 14.82
C PHE A 85 -4.44 -5.43 13.83
N ARG A 86 -5.68 -5.20 13.33
CA ARG A 86 -5.96 -4.11 12.40
C ARG A 86 -5.51 -2.76 12.95
N GLU A 87 -5.88 -2.47 14.19
CA GLU A 87 -5.55 -1.20 14.82
C GLU A 87 -4.05 -1.00 14.94
N GLU A 88 -3.32 -2.05 15.32
CA GLU A 88 -1.88 -1.98 15.42
C GLU A 88 -1.22 -1.74 14.07
N VAL A 89 -1.67 -2.42 13.03
CA VAL A 89 -1.14 -2.25 11.68
C VAL A 89 -1.40 -0.83 11.19
N VAL A 90 -2.61 -0.32 11.34
CA VAL A 90 -2.95 1.04 10.91
C VAL A 90 -2.10 2.08 11.67
N ARG A 91 -1.91 1.88 12.96
CA ARG A 91 -1.15 2.82 13.79
C ARG A 91 0.34 2.82 13.44
N SER A 92 0.91 1.65 13.14
CA SER A 92 2.34 1.52 12.87
C SER A 92 2.70 1.72 11.39
N ALA A 93 1.72 1.76 10.49
CA ALA A 93 1.97 1.89 9.06
C ALA A 93 2.66 3.21 8.72
N GLU A 94 3.60 3.14 7.77
CA GLU A 94 4.33 4.31 7.30
C GLU A 94 3.61 4.92 6.11
N LEU A 95 3.01 6.10 6.31
CA LEU A 95 2.21 6.77 5.28
C LEU A 95 3.09 7.23 4.12
N GLN A 96 2.71 6.87 2.90
CA GLN A 96 3.40 7.29 1.68
C GLN A 96 2.59 8.29 0.86
N TYR A 97 1.27 8.24 0.96
CA TYR A 97 0.38 9.15 0.25
C TYR A 97 -0.85 9.42 1.10
N ALA A 98 -1.26 10.67 1.14
CA ALA A 98 -2.53 11.08 1.75
C ALA A 98 -3.16 12.15 0.88
N GLN A 99 -4.45 12.00 0.61
CA GLN A 99 -5.21 12.99 -0.13
C GLN A 99 -5.30 14.27 0.69
N GLY A 100 -4.85 15.34 0.09
CA GLY A 100 -4.83 16.65 0.75
C GLY A 100 -6.16 17.36 0.80
#